data_f0077071b5746c031d5b607c370f7d66
#
_entry.id   f0077071b5746c031d5b607c370f7d66
#
_cell.length_a   1.000
_cell.length_b   1.000
_cell.length_c   1.000
_cell.angle_alpha   90.00
_cell.angle_beta   90.00
_cell.angle_gamma   90.00
#
_symmetry.space_group_name_H-M   'P 1'
#
loop_
_entity.id
_entity.type
_entity.pdbx_description
1 polymer ?
#
loop_
_entity_poly.entity_id
_entity_poly.type
_entity_poly.pdbx_seq_one_letter_code
_entity_poly.pdbx_strand_id
1 'polypeptide(L)'
;MTDAKRTAVELSKMYHTNDPFEIAERLGVYTQVGPLGKIFGCCLTIAGQRFIYINSDLDTPTQKMVAAHELGHAVMHREDYFFFNWMSDTAYRNRAEIEAHTFAAELLVPDSVVLDHPGFTINQ
;
A
#
# COMPACT_ATOMS: atom_id res chain seq x y z
N MET A 1 4.63 2.10 18.29
CA MET A 1 4.03 1.76 16.97
C MET A 1 4.35 2.86 15.98
N THR A 2 4.82 2.51 14.79
CA THR A 2 5.09 3.48 13.74
C THR A 2 3.78 4.04 13.17
N ASP A 3 3.87 5.20 12.52
CA ASP A 3 2.71 5.78 11.86
C ASP A 3 2.12 4.85 10.80
N ALA A 4 2.98 4.14 10.07
CA ALA A 4 2.52 3.21 9.03
C ALA A 4 1.70 2.08 9.64
N LYS A 5 2.18 1.48 10.72
CA LYS A 5 1.43 0.42 11.40
C LYS A 5 0.12 0.94 11.97
N ARG A 6 0.16 2.11 12.60
CA ARG A 6 -1.04 2.71 13.18
C ARG A 6 -2.08 2.98 12.10
N THR A 7 -1.67 3.54 10.99
CA THR A 7 -2.57 3.85 9.88
C THR A 7 -3.22 2.59 9.35
N ALA A 8 -2.44 1.53 9.15
CA ALA A 8 -2.99 0.26 8.66
C ALA A 8 -4.02 -0.31 9.62
N VAL A 9 -3.71 -0.30 10.91
CA VAL A 9 -4.62 -0.82 11.94
C VAL A 9 -5.91 0.01 11.98
N GLU A 10 -5.78 1.33 11.96
CA GLU A 10 -6.94 2.21 12.01
C GLU A 10 -7.86 2.02 10.81
N LEU A 11 -7.29 1.91 9.61
CA LEU A 11 -8.11 1.72 8.40
C LEU A 11 -8.81 0.37 8.41
N SER A 12 -8.11 -0.69 8.83
CA SER A 12 -8.73 -2.01 8.85
C SER A 12 -9.86 -2.08 9.87
N LYS A 13 -9.72 -1.40 10.99
CA LYS A 13 -10.78 -1.32 12.00
C LYS A 13 -11.94 -0.46 11.54
N MET A 14 -11.64 0.67 10.92
CA MET A 14 -12.67 1.61 10.44
C MET A 14 -13.58 0.95 9.42
N TYR A 15 -13.03 0.20 8.49
CA TYR A 15 -13.78 -0.37 7.38
C TYR A 15 -14.06 -1.87 7.55
N HIS A 16 -13.63 -2.47 8.65
CA HIS A 16 -13.86 -3.88 8.97
C HIS A 16 -13.36 -4.83 7.87
N THR A 17 -12.20 -4.50 7.30
CA THR A 17 -11.60 -5.30 6.24
C THR A 17 -10.11 -5.00 6.17
N ASN A 18 -9.32 -5.96 5.69
CA ASN A 18 -7.92 -5.73 5.36
C ASN A 18 -7.67 -5.82 3.86
N ASP A 19 -8.73 -5.85 3.05
CA ASP A 19 -8.62 -5.88 1.60
C ASP A 19 -8.24 -4.48 1.10
N PRO A 20 -7.04 -4.30 0.51
CA PRO A 20 -6.62 -2.98 0.06
C PRO A 20 -7.49 -2.40 -1.04
N PHE A 21 -8.09 -3.24 -1.88
CA PHE A 21 -9.01 -2.77 -2.92
C PHE A 21 -10.27 -2.18 -2.31
N GLU A 22 -10.82 -2.85 -1.31
CA GLU A 22 -12.02 -2.36 -0.63
C GLU A 22 -11.74 -1.09 0.14
N ILE A 23 -10.63 -1.03 0.86
CA ILE A 23 -10.24 0.17 1.60
C ILE A 23 -10.03 1.35 0.64
N ALA A 24 -9.34 1.10 -0.48
CA ALA A 24 -9.12 2.15 -1.48
C ALA A 24 -10.45 2.71 -1.98
N GLU A 25 -11.39 1.83 -2.30
CA GLU A 25 -12.72 2.27 -2.77
C GLU A 25 -13.41 3.14 -1.73
N ARG A 26 -13.38 2.72 -0.47
CA ARG A 26 -14.01 3.49 0.62
C ARG A 26 -13.34 4.84 0.82
N LEU A 27 -12.07 4.96 0.52
CA LEU A 27 -11.33 6.22 0.65
C LEU A 27 -11.42 7.10 -0.59
N GLY A 28 -12.13 6.65 -1.62
CA GLY A 28 -12.22 7.42 -2.85
C GLY A 28 -10.99 7.34 -3.72
N VAL A 29 -10.16 6.32 -3.55
CA VAL A 29 -8.99 6.06 -4.38
C VAL A 29 -9.40 5.11 -5.50
N TYR A 30 -9.22 5.53 -6.73
CA TYR A 30 -9.58 4.74 -7.90
C TYR A 30 -8.51 3.68 -8.14
N THR A 31 -8.92 2.42 -8.30
CA THR A 31 -7.99 1.33 -8.58
C THR A 31 -8.30 0.72 -9.95
N GLN A 32 -7.24 0.35 -10.65
CA GLN A 32 -7.33 -0.25 -11.97
C GLN A 32 -6.28 -1.35 -12.10
N VAL A 33 -6.70 -2.52 -12.56
CA VAL A 33 -5.80 -3.64 -12.83
C VAL A 33 -5.69 -3.76 -14.35
N GLY A 34 -4.47 -3.73 -14.85
CA GLY A 34 -4.23 -3.80 -16.29
C GLY A 34 -2.76 -4.05 -16.59
N PRO A 35 -2.41 -4.22 -17.86
CA PRO A 35 -1.02 -4.51 -18.21
C PRO A 35 -0.13 -3.29 -18.02
N LEU A 36 0.95 -3.47 -17.27
CA LEU A 36 1.90 -2.39 -16.96
C LEU A 36 3.33 -2.74 -17.40
N GLY A 37 3.53 -3.78 -18.19
CA GLY A 37 4.86 -4.17 -18.62
C GLY A 37 5.70 -4.66 -17.45
N LYS A 38 6.83 -4.00 -17.20
CA LYS A 38 7.75 -4.39 -16.14
C LYS A 38 7.45 -3.75 -14.79
N ILE A 39 6.50 -2.86 -14.73
CA ILE A 39 6.14 -2.16 -13.51
C ILE A 39 5.10 -2.97 -12.76
N PHE A 40 5.30 -3.18 -11.45
CA PHE A 40 4.34 -3.92 -10.63
C PHE A 40 3.08 -3.12 -10.37
N GLY A 41 3.25 -1.85 -10.05
CA GLY A 41 2.13 -0.95 -9.79
C GLY A 41 2.61 0.47 -9.64
N CYS A 42 1.67 1.40 -9.56
CA CYS A 42 2.01 2.80 -9.31
C CYS A 42 0.81 3.51 -8.69
N CYS A 43 1.11 4.64 -8.07
CA CYS A 43 0.10 5.51 -7.45
C CYS A 43 0.32 6.92 -7.99
N LEU A 44 -0.75 7.54 -8.46
CA LEU A 44 -0.70 8.87 -9.05
C LEU A 44 -1.80 9.75 -8.48
N THR A 45 -1.54 11.05 -8.41
CA THR A 45 -2.57 12.03 -8.08
C THR A 45 -2.69 12.98 -9.25
N ILE A 46 -3.88 13.07 -9.81
CA ILE A 46 -4.17 13.92 -10.97
C ILE A 46 -5.39 14.76 -10.61
N ALA A 47 -5.22 16.08 -10.64
CA ALA A 47 -6.31 17.01 -10.32
C ALA A 47 -7.02 16.68 -9.00
N GLY A 48 -6.23 16.29 -7.99
CA GLY A 48 -6.77 15.95 -6.68
C GLY A 48 -7.34 14.56 -6.54
N GLN A 49 -7.47 13.81 -7.64
CA GLN A 49 -7.96 12.43 -7.60
C GLN A 49 -6.80 11.48 -7.56
N ARG A 50 -6.84 10.52 -6.64
CA ARG A 50 -5.80 9.50 -6.50
C ARG A 50 -6.16 8.25 -7.27
N PHE A 51 -5.14 7.68 -7.94
CA PHE A 51 -5.27 6.48 -8.75
C PHE A 51 -4.20 5.48 -8.36
N ILE A 52 -4.58 4.22 -8.28
CA ILE A 52 -3.66 3.10 -8.08
C ILE A 52 -3.82 2.17 -9.27
N TYR A 53 -2.70 1.86 -9.93
CA TYR A 53 -2.67 0.92 -11.04
C TYR A 53 -1.85 -0.30 -10.64
N ILE A 54 -2.38 -1.49 -10.88
CA ILE A 54 -1.73 -2.75 -10.53
C ILE A 54 -1.58 -3.59 -11.79
N ASN A 55 -0.40 -4.20 -11.97
CA ASN A 55 -0.10 -4.99 -13.16
C ASN A 55 -0.91 -6.28 -13.16
N SER A 56 -1.70 -6.48 -14.21
CA SER A 56 -2.55 -7.66 -14.36
C SER A 56 -1.76 -8.95 -14.63
N ASP A 57 -0.49 -8.84 -15.00
CA ASP A 57 0.34 -10.02 -15.26
C ASP A 57 0.81 -10.71 -13.97
N LEU A 58 0.65 -10.04 -12.82
CA LEU A 58 1.00 -10.62 -11.52
C LEU A 58 -0.10 -11.58 -11.07
N ASP A 59 0.27 -12.58 -10.27
CA ASP A 59 -0.73 -13.47 -9.69
C ASP A 59 -1.59 -12.72 -8.67
N THR A 60 -2.72 -13.29 -8.30
CA THR A 60 -3.68 -12.61 -7.44
C THR A 60 -3.11 -12.23 -6.07
N PRO A 61 -2.38 -13.10 -5.37
CA PRO A 61 -1.78 -12.69 -4.10
C PRO A 61 -0.78 -11.54 -4.26
N THR A 62 0.01 -11.54 -5.32
CA THR A 62 0.98 -10.46 -5.58
C THR A 62 0.27 -9.17 -5.92
N GLN A 63 -0.81 -9.23 -6.71
CA GLN A 63 -1.62 -8.04 -7.00
C GLN A 63 -2.13 -7.42 -5.71
N LYS A 64 -2.59 -8.23 -4.77
CA LYS A 64 -3.09 -7.72 -3.48
C LYS A 64 -1.97 -7.06 -2.68
N MET A 65 -0.79 -7.64 -2.69
CA MET A 65 0.36 -7.09 -2.00
C MET A 65 0.78 -5.74 -2.60
N VAL A 66 0.80 -5.66 -3.92
CA VAL A 66 1.11 -4.41 -4.63
C VAL A 66 0.04 -3.36 -4.33
N ALA A 67 -1.23 -3.76 -4.36
CA ALA A 67 -2.32 -2.82 -4.05
C ALA A 67 -2.17 -2.25 -2.63
N ALA A 68 -1.81 -3.08 -1.65
CA ALA A 68 -1.60 -2.62 -0.29
C ALA A 68 -0.42 -1.66 -0.20
N HIS A 69 0.67 -1.95 -0.91
CA HIS A 69 1.84 -1.08 -0.95
C HIS A 69 1.50 0.29 -1.55
N GLU A 70 0.81 0.29 -2.70
CA GLU A 70 0.42 1.54 -3.34
C GLU A 70 -0.61 2.31 -2.52
N LEU A 71 -1.50 1.60 -1.84
CA LEU A 71 -2.43 2.24 -0.92
C LEU A 71 -1.68 2.95 0.21
N GLY A 72 -0.62 2.32 0.73
CA GLY A 72 0.24 2.96 1.73
C GLY A 72 0.77 4.30 1.24
N HIS A 73 1.28 4.35 0.00
CA HIS A 73 1.71 5.61 -0.59
C HIS A 73 0.54 6.60 -0.70
N ALA A 74 -0.62 6.13 -1.14
CA ALA A 74 -1.77 7.02 -1.35
C ALA A 74 -2.24 7.67 -0.05
N VAL A 75 -2.19 6.97 1.08
CA VAL A 75 -2.68 7.53 2.35
C VAL A 75 -1.60 8.27 3.13
N MET A 76 -0.34 7.90 2.97
CA MET A 76 0.74 8.48 3.78
C MET A 76 1.56 9.53 3.04
N HIS A 77 1.60 9.48 1.71
CA HIS A 77 2.44 10.36 0.88
C HIS A 77 1.61 11.08 -0.18
N ARG A 78 0.37 11.42 0.15
CA ARG A 78 -0.65 11.82 -0.82
C ARG A 78 -0.33 13.07 -1.62
N GLU A 79 0.36 14.04 -1.01
CA GLU A 79 0.56 15.33 -1.66
C GLU A 79 1.77 15.34 -2.56
N ASP A 80 2.74 14.49 -2.25
CA ASP A 80 4.05 14.54 -2.87
C ASP A 80 4.26 13.45 -3.90
N TYR A 81 3.34 12.50 -4.02
CA TYR A 81 3.64 11.28 -4.76
C TYR A 81 3.95 11.53 -6.23
N PHE A 82 3.21 12.45 -6.88
CA PHE A 82 3.44 12.72 -8.28
C PHE A 82 4.88 13.21 -8.52
N PHE A 83 5.36 14.12 -7.67
CA PHE A 83 6.71 14.63 -7.78
C PHE A 83 7.75 13.72 -7.14
N PHE A 84 7.32 12.84 -6.27
CA PHE A 84 8.17 11.96 -5.51
C PHE A 84 9.12 11.16 -6.41
N ASN A 85 8.60 10.57 -7.48
CA ASN A 85 9.39 9.71 -8.37
C ASN A 85 10.36 10.48 -9.26
N TRP A 86 10.19 11.78 -9.38
CA TRP A 86 10.95 12.59 -10.31
C TRP A 86 11.92 13.54 -9.64
N MET A 87 11.54 14.07 -8.49
CA MET A 87 12.23 15.23 -7.91
C MET A 87 12.67 15.06 -6.47
N SER A 88 12.19 14.04 -5.76
CA SER A 88 12.56 13.82 -4.37
C SER A 88 13.97 13.26 -4.25
N ASP A 89 14.65 13.60 -3.17
CA ASP A 89 15.95 13.01 -2.93
C ASP A 89 15.83 11.52 -2.55
N THR A 90 16.94 10.80 -2.65
CA THR A 90 16.96 9.36 -2.43
C THR A 90 16.59 8.98 -1.00
N ALA A 91 17.03 9.76 -0.02
CA ALA A 91 16.72 9.46 1.39
C ALA A 91 15.23 9.55 1.67
N TYR A 92 14.56 10.59 1.16
CA TYR A 92 13.12 10.73 1.33
C TYR A 92 12.38 9.57 0.66
N ARG A 93 12.79 9.22 -0.56
CA ARG A 93 12.15 8.12 -1.31
C ARG A 93 12.32 6.79 -0.58
N ASN A 94 13.50 6.53 -0.03
CA ASN A 94 13.76 5.31 0.70
C ASN A 94 12.89 5.21 1.96
N ARG A 95 12.72 6.30 2.68
CA ARG A 95 11.85 6.32 3.85
C ARG A 95 10.40 6.06 3.47
N ALA A 96 9.93 6.68 2.40
CA ALA A 96 8.56 6.50 1.93
C ALA A 96 8.31 5.05 1.51
N GLU A 97 9.28 4.42 0.85
CA GLU A 97 9.16 3.02 0.47
C GLU A 97 9.11 2.10 1.69
N ILE A 98 9.94 2.37 2.69
CA ILE A 98 9.92 1.59 3.93
C ILE A 98 8.56 1.73 4.62
N GLU A 99 8.03 2.94 4.68
CA GLU A 99 6.73 3.20 5.29
C GLU A 99 5.61 2.47 4.54
N ALA A 100 5.64 2.51 3.21
CA ALA A 100 4.64 1.81 2.40
C ALA A 100 4.72 0.30 2.58
N HIS A 101 5.94 -0.26 2.63
CA HIS A 101 6.12 -1.68 2.91
C HIS A 101 5.62 -2.05 4.30
N THR A 102 5.90 -1.22 5.30
CA THR A 102 5.43 -1.47 6.67
C THR A 102 3.91 -1.44 6.74
N PHE A 103 3.30 -0.46 6.06
CA PHE A 103 1.84 -0.37 5.97
C PHE A 103 1.26 -1.64 5.36
N ALA A 104 1.80 -2.07 4.22
CA ALA A 104 1.28 -3.24 3.52
C ALA A 104 1.43 -4.51 4.37
N ALA A 105 2.57 -4.68 5.02
CA ALA A 105 2.80 -5.85 5.86
C ALA A 105 1.83 -5.89 7.04
N GLU A 106 1.62 -4.75 7.69
CA GLU A 106 0.70 -4.69 8.82
C GLU A 106 -0.74 -4.93 8.37
N LEU A 107 -1.13 -4.39 7.22
CA LEU A 107 -2.49 -4.56 6.73
C LEU A 107 -2.79 -6.01 6.39
N LEU A 108 -1.87 -6.68 5.69
CA LEU A 108 -2.09 -8.02 5.18
C LEU A 108 -1.72 -9.12 6.18
N VAL A 109 -0.72 -8.88 7.03
CA VAL A 109 -0.25 -9.86 8.03
C VAL A 109 -0.03 -9.12 9.35
N PRO A 110 -1.10 -8.74 10.05
CA PRO A 110 -0.95 -7.98 11.29
C PRO A 110 -0.29 -8.79 12.39
N ASP A 111 0.30 -8.10 13.36
CA ASP A 111 1.01 -8.72 14.46
C ASP A 111 0.12 -9.69 15.24
N SER A 112 -1.17 -9.42 15.35
CA SER A 112 -2.11 -10.30 16.02
C SER A 112 -2.17 -11.68 15.37
N VAL A 113 -2.06 -11.73 14.03
CA VAL A 113 -2.03 -13.01 13.31
C VAL A 113 -0.74 -13.76 13.62
N VAL A 114 0.38 -13.05 13.68
CA VAL A 114 1.68 -13.65 14.01
C VAL A 114 1.65 -14.24 15.42
N LEU A 115 1.05 -13.54 16.37
CA LEU A 115 0.92 -14.02 17.74
C LEU A 115 0.02 -15.24 17.85
N ASP A 116 -1.02 -15.32 17.03
CA ASP A 116 -1.93 -16.46 17.01
C ASP A 116 -1.32 -17.69 16.35
N HIS A 117 -0.24 -17.51 15.60
CA HIS A 117 0.44 -18.58 14.86
C HIS A 117 1.93 -18.53 15.16
N PRO A 118 2.34 -19.02 16.33
CA PRO A 118 3.73 -18.84 16.78
C PRO A 118 4.80 -19.46 15.88
N GLY A 119 4.44 -20.39 15.04
CA GLY A 119 5.40 -20.95 14.06
C GLY A 119 5.55 -20.12 12.80
N PHE A 120 4.77 -19.06 12.67
CA PHE A 120 4.76 -18.22 11.48
C PHE A 120 5.65 -16.99 11.71
N THR A 121 6.50 -16.67 10.73
CA THR A 121 7.30 -15.44 10.80
C THR A 121 7.18 -14.68 9.49
N ILE A 122 7.18 -13.35 9.59
CA ILE A 122 7.12 -12.49 8.42
C ILE A 122 8.48 -11.88 8.06
N ASN A 123 9.51 -12.23 8.81
CA ASN A 123 10.85 -11.68 8.64
C ASN A 123 11.80 -12.59 7.87
N GLN A 124 11.28 -13.49 7.13
CA GLN A 124 12.11 -14.44 6.39
C GLN A 124 12.19 -14.16 4.93
#